data_24af587b922ae4f50dc032da9bd22a04
#
_entry.id   24af587b922ae4f50dc032da9bd22a04
#
_cell.length_a   1.000
_cell.length_b   1.000
_cell.length_c   1.000
_cell.angle_alpha   90.00
_cell.angle_beta   90.00
_cell.angle_gamma   90.00
#
_symmetry.space_group_name_H-M   'P 1'
#
loop_
_entity.id
_entity.type
_entity.pdbx_description
1 polymer ?
#
loop_
_entity_poly.entity_id
_entity_poly.type
_entity_poly.pdbx_seq_one_letter_code
_entity_poly.pdbx_strand_id
1 'polypeptide(L)'
;MKKLFTLLALICLFNVNAQISTGGTNNSGTYSSAIGFQTSAVGDYSTAMGYNTTSSASYCTAMGYATTASGSTSTAMGVNTTASGDGSTSLGNQTIASANNSSAMGASTTASGEVSTAMGYATTANGSTSTSMGLSTTANGEVSTAMGLGTTANGSVSVAMGRNTTASDYGSLV
;
A
#
# COMPACT_ATOMS: atom_id res chain seq x y z
N MET A 1 -51.55 -12.07 -2.16
CA MET A 1 -50.52 -12.57 -3.14
C MET A 1 -49.90 -11.44 -3.99
N LYS A 2 -50.71 -10.58 -4.67
CA LYS A 2 -50.14 -9.49 -5.52
C LYS A 2 -49.18 -8.52 -4.79
N LYS A 3 -49.47 -8.11 -3.55
CA LYS A 3 -48.65 -7.20 -2.77
C LYS A 3 -47.30 -7.81 -2.34
N LEU A 4 -47.24 -9.14 -2.12
CA LEU A 4 -46.01 -9.84 -1.76
C LEU A 4 -45.10 -9.99 -2.99
N PHE A 5 -45.64 -10.20 -4.17
CA PHE A 5 -44.89 -10.24 -5.42
C PHE A 5 -44.29 -8.89 -5.81
N THR A 6 -45.01 -7.78 -5.55
CA THR A 6 -44.50 -6.42 -5.81
C THR A 6 -43.36 -6.07 -4.87
N LEU A 7 -43.42 -6.50 -3.62
CA LEU A 7 -42.33 -6.28 -2.64
C LEU A 7 -41.08 -7.11 -2.98
N LEU A 8 -41.25 -8.35 -3.45
CA LEU A 8 -40.17 -9.22 -3.88
C LEU A 8 -39.50 -8.72 -5.17
N ALA A 9 -40.30 -8.20 -6.13
CA ALA A 9 -39.78 -7.57 -7.36
C ALA A 9 -39.05 -6.25 -7.08
N LEU A 10 -39.48 -5.49 -6.09
CA LEU A 10 -38.79 -4.24 -5.68
C LEU A 10 -37.43 -4.52 -5.01
N ILE A 11 -37.31 -5.63 -4.25
CA ILE A 11 -36.05 -6.07 -3.66
C ILE A 11 -35.06 -6.57 -4.72
N CYS A 12 -35.51 -7.16 -5.82
CA CYS A 12 -34.67 -7.59 -6.94
C CYS A 12 -34.16 -6.44 -7.82
N LEU A 13 -34.73 -5.24 -7.74
CA LEU A 13 -34.32 -4.06 -8.51
C LEU A 13 -33.24 -3.23 -7.80
N PHE A 14 -33.01 -3.45 -6.52
CA PHE A 14 -31.84 -2.91 -5.84
C PHE A 14 -30.71 -3.92 -6.03
N ASN A 15 -29.64 -3.52 -6.72
CA ASN A 15 -28.37 -4.20 -6.57
C ASN A 15 -28.04 -4.17 -5.06
N VAL A 16 -28.30 -5.26 -4.36
CA VAL A 16 -27.93 -5.42 -2.97
C VAL A 16 -26.40 -5.58 -2.96
N ASN A 17 -25.68 -4.46 -3.01
CA ASN A 17 -24.35 -4.44 -2.48
C ASN A 17 -24.50 -4.83 -1.01
N ALA A 18 -24.00 -5.98 -0.62
CA ALA A 18 -24.02 -6.43 0.76
C ALA A 18 -23.10 -5.50 1.57
N GLN A 19 -23.61 -4.32 1.90
CA GLN A 19 -22.95 -3.35 2.77
C GLN A 19 -23.16 -3.78 4.22
N ILE A 20 -22.09 -4.27 4.85
CA ILE A 20 -22.02 -4.25 6.29
C ILE A 20 -21.51 -2.85 6.67
N SER A 21 -22.43 -1.87 6.68
CA SER A 21 -22.13 -0.50 7.08
C SER A 21 -22.32 -0.36 8.58
N THR A 22 -21.26 0.01 9.28
CA THR A 22 -21.26 0.25 10.75
C THR A 22 -20.90 1.70 11.10
N GLY A 23 -21.46 2.67 10.38
CA GLY A 23 -21.31 4.10 10.66
C GLY A 23 -20.20 4.80 9.87
N GLY A 24 -20.60 5.86 9.16
CA GLY A 24 -19.66 6.71 8.39
C GLY A 24 -18.96 6.03 7.23
N THR A 25 -19.50 4.92 6.69
CA THR A 25 -18.94 4.28 5.51
C THR A 25 -19.40 4.98 4.23
N ASN A 26 -18.49 5.08 3.27
CA ASN A 26 -18.79 5.56 1.92
C ASN A 26 -18.44 4.46 0.90
N ASN A 27 -19.44 4.02 0.14
CA ASN A 27 -19.28 3.00 -0.89
C ASN A 27 -19.88 3.52 -2.20
N SER A 28 -19.20 4.48 -2.82
CA SER A 28 -19.69 5.17 -4.02
C SER A 28 -19.06 4.64 -5.32
N GLY A 29 -18.01 3.84 -5.26
CA GLY A 29 -17.43 3.20 -6.44
C GLY A 29 -18.30 2.07 -6.97
N THR A 30 -18.28 1.84 -8.28
CA THR A 30 -18.99 0.74 -8.93
C THR A 30 -18.40 -0.59 -8.47
N TYR A 31 -19.24 -1.53 -7.97
CA TYR A 31 -18.82 -2.82 -7.41
C TYR A 31 -17.79 -2.71 -6.28
N SER A 32 -17.78 -1.59 -5.55
CA SER A 32 -16.90 -1.39 -4.40
C SER A 32 -17.48 -1.96 -3.11
N SER A 33 -16.63 -2.17 -2.09
CA SER A 33 -17.04 -2.67 -0.77
C SER A 33 -16.39 -1.85 0.35
N ALA A 34 -17.21 -1.27 1.25
CA ALA A 34 -16.74 -0.56 2.44
C ALA A 34 -17.30 -1.25 3.69
N ILE A 35 -16.43 -1.80 4.53
CA ILE A 35 -16.81 -2.60 5.70
C ILE A 35 -16.09 -2.08 6.94
N GLY A 36 -16.84 -1.59 7.95
CA GLY A 36 -16.28 -1.12 9.21
C GLY A 36 -16.73 0.29 9.57
N PHE A 37 -15.90 1.04 10.29
CA PHE A 37 -16.21 2.38 10.75
C PHE A 37 -15.37 3.44 10.03
N GLN A 38 -16.00 4.48 9.49
CA GLN A 38 -15.34 5.54 8.69
C GLN A 38 -14.52 4.99 7.53
N THR A 39 -14.98 3.92 6.90
CA THR A 39 -14.33 3.35 5.72
C THR A 39 -14.85 4.01 4.45
N SER A 40 -14.00 4.18 3.46
CA SER A 40 -14.35 4.81 2.19
C SER A 40 -13.82 4.00 1.00
N ALA A 41 -14.71 3.40 0.22
CA ALA A 41 -14.41 2.68 -1.03
C ALA A 41 -15.04 3.44 -2.18
N VAL A 42 -14.33 4.41 -2.75
CA VAL A 42 -14.84 5.30 -3.81
C VAL A 42 -14.30 4.97 -5.19
N GLY A 43 -13.24 4.17 -5.27
CA GLY A 43 -12.75 3.64 -6.53
C GLY A 43 -13.62 2.47 -7.04
N ASP A 44 -13.73 2.31 -8.34
CA ASP A 44 -14.43 1.17 -8.93
C ASP A 44 -13.72 -0.14 -8.58
N TYR A 45 -14.47 -1.19 -8.23
CA TYR A 45 -13.95 -2.50 -7.83
C TYR A 45 -13.00 -2.44 -6.61
N SER A 46 -13.10 -1.38 -5.79
CA SER A 46 -12.24 -1.19 -4.63
C SER A 46 -12.80 -1.81 -3.35
N THR A 47 -11.93 -2.11 -2.41
CA THR A 47 -12.31 -2.65 -1.10
C THR A 47 -11.66 -1.83 0.02
N ALA A 48 -12.47 -1.33 0.97
CA ALA A 48 -12.01 -0.67 2.18
C ALA A 48 -12.58 -1.40 3.41
N MET A 49 -11.72 -1.91 4.29
CA MET A 49 -12.15 -2.71 5.44
C MET A 49 -11.41 -2.32 6.73
N GLY A 50 -12.14 -2.03 7.81
CA GLY A 50 -11.57 -1.76 9.12
C GLY A 50 -12.02 -0.44 9.74
N TYR A 51 -11.08 0.38 10.23
CA TYR A 51 -11.34 1.67 10.85
C TYR A 51 -10.58 2.79 10.13
N ASN A 52 -11.29 3.81 9.66
CA ASN A 52 -10.72 4.97 8.96
C ASN A 52 -9.84 4.57 7.75
N THR A 53 -10.32 3.60 6.96
CA THR A 53 -9.62 3.11 5.76
C THR A 53 -10.17 3.77 4.51
N THR A 54 -9.30 4.04 3.53
CA THR A 54 -9.69 4.66 2.26
C THR A 54 -9.12 3.90 1.07
N SER A 55 -9.99 3.48 0.16
CA SER A 55 -9.68 2.91 -1.16
C SER A 55 -10.24 3.84 -2.23
N SER A 56 -9.40 4.70 -2.83
CA SER A 56 -9.88 5.79 -3.70
C SER A 56 -9.64 5.57 -5.19
N ALA A 57 -8.76 4.68 -5.58
CA ALA A 57 -8.52 4.32 -6.98
C ALA A 57 -9.19 3.01 -7.36
N SER A 58 -9.26 2.71 -8.67
CA SER A 58 -9.86 1.47 -9.17
C SER A 58 -9.02 0.24 -8.79
N TYR A 59 -9.72 -0.85 -8.47
CA TYR A 59 -9.12 -2.15 -8.10
C TYR A 59 -8.21 -2.13 -6.89
N CYS A 60 -8.25 -1.08 -6.05
CA CYS A 60 -7.39 -0.99 -4.87
C CYS A 60 -8.02 -1.63 -3.62
N THR A 61 -7.17 -1.99 -2.67
CA THR A 61 -7.58 -2.61 -1.40
C THR A 61 -6.92 -1.91 -0.22
N ALA A 62 -7.72 -1.42 0.74
CA ALA A 62 -7.25 -0.85 2.00
C ALA A 62 -7.85 -1.61 3.17
N MET A 63 -7.02 -2.20 4.05
CA MET A 63 -7.50 -2.99 5.18
C MET A 63 -6.72 -2.68 6.46
N GLY A 64 -7.43 -2.45 7.59
CA GLY A 64 -6.83 -2.26 8.90
C GLY A 64 -7.25 -0.97 9.61
N TYR A 65 -6.28 -0.23 10.16
CA TYR A 65 -6.51 1.02 10.88
C TYR A 65 -5.80 2.18 10.20
N ALA A 66 -6.53 3.20 9.79
CA ALA A 66 -6.02 4.41 9.13
C ALA A 66 -5.14 4.09 7.90
N THR A 67 -5.59 3.17 7.05
CA THR A 67 -4.89 2.77 5.83
C THR A 67 -5.43 3.51 4.62
N THR A 68 -4.57 3.81 3.66
CA THR A 68 -4.95 4.47 2.41
C THR A 68 -4.35 3.75 1.20
N ALA A 69 -5.21 3.30 0.29
CA ALA A 69 -4.85 2.79 -1.03
C ALA A 69 -5.39 3.75 -2.09
N SER A 70 -4.52 4.53 -2.71
CA SER A 70 -4.89 5.57 -3.68
C SER A 70 -4.26 5.41 -5.07
N GLY A 71 -3.33 4.48 -5.24
CA GLY A 71 -2.88 4.05 -6.56
C GLY A 71 -3.82 3.01 -7.17
N SER A 72 -3.96 3.00 -8.49
CA SER A 72 -4.71 1.96 -9.20
C SER A 72 -4.10 0.58 -8.94
N THR A 73 -4.92 -0.44 -8.67
CA THR A 73 -4.47 -1.79 -8.30
C THR A 73 -3.56 -1.87 -7.06
N SER A 74 -3.51 -0.81 -6.24
CA SER A 74 -2.66 -0.78 -5.03
C SER A 74 -3.26 -1.54 -3.86
N THR A 75 -2.41 -1.97 -2.93
CA THR A 75 -2.82 -2.67 -1.70
C THR A 75 -2.16 -2.03 -0.47
N ALA A 76 -2.96 -1.58 0.51
CA ALA A 76 -2.51 -1.06 1.78
C ALA A 76 -3.13 -1.87 2.93
N MET A 77 -2.31 -2.52 3.75
CA MET A 77 -2.82 -3.35 4.86
C MET A 77 -2.01 -3.16 6.14
N GLY A 78 -2.69 -2.94 7.27
CA GLY A 78 -2.06 -2.81 8.58
C GLY A 78 -2.49 -1.57 9.35
N VAL A 79 -1.55 -0.80 9.88
CA VAL A 79 -1.79 0.40 10.69
C VAL A 79 -1.04 1.59 10.10
N ASN A 80 -1.75 2.67 9.79
CA ASN A 80 -1.18 3.89 9.19
C ASN A 80 -0.35 3.59 7.92
N THR A 81 -0.83 2.71 7.04
CA THR A 81 -0.14 2.37 5.79
C THR A 81 -0.68 3.17 4.62
N THR A 82 0.19 3.51 3.68
CA THR A 82 -0.18 4.25 2.47
C THR A 82 0.42 3.58 1.23
N ALA A 83 -0.44 3.20 0.27
CA ALA A 83 -0.06 2.71 -1.05
C ALA A 83 -0.62 3.68 -2.10
N SER A 84 0.21 4.59 -2.58
CA SER A 84 -0.21 5.67 -3.49
C SER A 84 0.31 5.54 -4.93
N GLY A 85 1.32 4.72 -5.16
CA GLY A 85 1.74 4.38 -6.53
C GLY A 85 0.81 3.34 -7.17
N ASP A 86 0.67 3.39 -8.48
CA ASP A 86 -0.07 2.36 -9.21
C ASP A 86 0.63 1.00 -9.06
N GLY A 87 -0.14 -0.06 -8.78
CA GLY A 87 0.41 -1.39 -8.50
C GLY A 87 1.23 -1.49 -7.21
N SER A 88 1.24 -0.46 -6.37
CA SER A 88 2.07 -0.45 -5.15
C SER A 88 1.47 -1.30 -4.02
N THR A 89 2.35 -1.80 -3.15
CA THR A 89 1.97 -2.61 -1.99
C THR A 89 2.59 -2.05 -0.70
N SER A 90 1.77 -1.76 0.31
CA SER A 90 2.19 -1.23 1.62
C SER A 90 1.61 -2.07 2.74
N LEU A 91 2.46 -2.84 3.45
CA LEU A 91 2.03 -3.80 4.47
C LEU A 91 2.75 -3.60 5.80
N GLY A 92 2.02 -3.42 6.90
CA GLY A 92 2.59 -3.37 8.23
C GLY A 92 2.19 -2.16 9.07
N ASN A 93 3.16 -1.46 9.64
CA ASN A 93 2.91 -0.30 10.51
C ASN A 93 3.68 0.92 9.99
N GLN A 94 2.98 2.02 9.69
CA GLN A 94 3.58 3.26 9.19
C GLN A 94 4.44 3.02 7.93
N THR A 95 3.95 2.19 7.01
CA THR A 95 4.65 1.91 5.75
C THR A 95 4.11 2.77 4.62
N ILE A 96 4.97 3.17 3.70
CA ILE A 96 4.62 4.02 2.56
C ILE A 96 5.21 3.42 1.27
N ALA A 97 4.36 3.08 0.32
CA ALA A 97 4.72 2.72 -1.04
C ALA A 97 4.17 3.78 -1.99
N SER A 98 4.99 4.76 -2.37
CA SER A 98 4.53 5.95 -3.07
C SER A 98 4.79 5.97 -4.58
N ALA A 99 5.72 5.17 -5.06
CA ALA A 99 6.01 5.06 -6.49
C ALA A 99 5.30 3.87 -7.13
N ASN A 100 5.19 3.89 -8.46
CA ASN A 100 4.57 2.80 -9.21
C ASN A 100 5.32 1.47 -9.01
N ASN A 101 4.54 0.40 -8.82
CA ASN A 101 5.03 -0.96 -8.57
C ASN A 101 6.00 -1.08 -7.38
N SER A 102 5.99 -0.11 -6.45
CA SER A 102 6.83 -0.14 -5.27
C SER A 102 6.23 -1.01 -4.16
N SER A 103 7.09 -1.58 -3.31
CA SER A 103 6.67 -2.44 -2.19
C SER A 103 7.31 -2.00 -0.88
N ALA A 104 6.51 -1.68 0.14
CA ALA A 104 6.96 -1.31 1.48
C ALA A 104 6.37 -2.27 2.51
N MET A 105 7.21 -3.02 3.24
CA MET A 105 6.75 -4.04 4.18
C MET A 105 7.51 -3.98 5.51
N GLY A 106 6.78 -4.02 6.64
CA GLY A 106 7.38 -4.01 7.98
C GLY A 106 6.92 -2.86 8.85
N ALA A 107 7.85 -2.10 9.44
CA ALA A 107 7.50 -0.94 10.25
C ALA A 107 8.35 0.29 9.88
N SER A 108 7.69 1.43 9.68
CA SER A 108 8.33 2.70 9.28
C SER A 108 9.18 2.56 8.01
N THR A 109 8.72 1.78 7.03
CA THR A 109 9.41 1.57 5.76
C THR A 109 8.87 2.49 4.68
N THR A 110 9.74 2.95 3.78
CA THR A 110 9.37 3.80 2.65
C THR A 110 9.96 3.29 1.35
N ALA A 111 9.12 3.00 0.37
CA ALA A 111 9.51 2.68 -1.00
C ALA A 111 9.02 3.80 -1.94
N SER A 112 9.93 4.69 -2.32
CA SER A 112 9.64 5.89 -3.12
C SER A 112 10.27 5.87 -4.52
N GLY A 113 11.14 4.92 -4.80
CA GLY A 113 11.60 4.65 -6.16
C GLY A 113 10.63 3.79 -6.95
N GLU A 114 10.51 4.01 -8.23
CA GLU A 114 9.73 3.14 -9.11
C GLU A 114 10.26 1.70 -9.08
N VAL A 115 9.39 0.71 -8.96
CA VAL A 115 9.74 -0.72 -8.83
C VAL A 115 10.65 -1.02 -7.62
N SER A 116 10.71 -0.13 -6.62
CA SER A 116 11.58 -0.29 -5.45
C SER A 116 10.96 -1.19 -4.37
N THR A 117 11.81 -1.78 -3.54
CA THR A 117 11.39 -2.63 -2.41
C THR A 117 12.06 -2.18 -1.11
N ALA A 118 11.27 -1.83 -0.10
CA ALA A 118 11.72 -1.52 1.26
C ALA A 118 11.14 -2.51 2.26
N MET A 119 11.97 -3.24 3.00
CA MET A 119 11.51 -4.30 3.89
C MET A 119 12.27 -4.33 5.22
N GLY A 120 11.54 -4.34 6.35
CA GLY A 120 12.13 -4.42 7.69
C GLY A 120 11.67 -3.32 8.64
N TYR A 121 12.61 -2.65 9.31
CA TYR A 121 12.31 -1.56 10.24
C TYR A 121 13.10 -0.30 9.85
N ALA A 122 12.40 0.82 9.67
CA ALA A 122 12.98 2.11 9.29
C ALA A 122 13.88 2.02 8.02
N THR A 123 13.43 1.27 7.01
CA THR A 123 14.14 1.10 5.75
C THR A 123 13.61 2.07 4.69
N THR A 124 14.48 2.53 3.80
CA THR A 124 14.09 3.45 2.73
C THR A 124 14.71 3.03 1.39
N ALA A 125 13.88 2.84 0.37
CA ALA A 125 14.28 2.54 -1.00
C ALA A 125 13.85 3.70 -1.91
N ASN A 126 14.77 4.63 -2.20
CA ASN A 126 14.51 5.85 -2.96
C ASN A 126 14.88 5.73 -4.43
N GLY A 127 15.90 4.96 -4.76
CA GLY A 127 16.32 4.76 -6.15
C GLY A 127 15.30 3.93 -6.94
N SER A 128 15.15 4.21 -8.22
CA SER A 128 14.38 3.34 -9.11
C SER A 128 14.99 1.93 -9.11
N THR A 129 14.15 0.91 -9.03
CA THR A 129 14.54 -0.52 -8.96
C THR A 129 15.47 -0.85 -7.76
N SER A 130 15.49 0.01 -6.72
CA SER A 130 16.34 -0.20 -5.55
C SER A 130 15.72 -1.15 -4.54
N THR A 131 16.58 -1.79 -3.74
CA THR A 131 16.16 -2.69 -2.67
C THR A 131 16.82 -2.28 -1.35
N SER A 132 16.01 -2.06 -0.29
CA SER A 132 16.48 -1.72 1.06
C SER A 132 15.89 -2.70 2.06
N MET A 133 16.74 -3.45 2.78
CA MET A 133 16.29 -4.56 3.61
C MET A 133 17.04 -4.63 4.95
N GLY A 134 16.30 -4.73 6.08
CA GLY A 134 16.88 -4.89 7.40
C GLY A 134 16.46 -3.83 8.42
N LEU A 135 17.42 -3.22 9.12
CA LEU A 135 17.17 -2.19 10.14
C LEU A 135 17.89 -0.90 9.77
N SER A 136 17.14 0.19 9.58
CA SER A 136 17.68 1.53 9.27
C SER A 136 18.60 1.53 8.03
N THR A 137 18.18 0.84 6.97
CA THR A 137 18.92 0.78 5.72
C THR A 137 18.36 1.76 4.70
N THR A 138 19.20 2.27 3.80
CA THR A 138 18.80 3.23 2.78
C THR A 138 19.46 2.90 1.43
N ALA A 139 18.63 2.69 0.39
CA ALA A 139 19.07 2.49 -0.98
C ALA A 139 18.66 3.70 -1.83
N ASN A 140 19.59 4.63 -2.07
CA ASN A 140 19.35 5.88 -2.79
C ASN A 140 19.70 5.81 -4.28
N GLY A 141 20.68 5.00 -4.64
CA GLY A 141 21.12 4.87 -6.03
C GLY A 141 20.09 4.09 -6.87
N GLU A 142 20.00 4.40 -8.14
CA GLU A 142 19.25 3.58 -9.10
C GLU A 142 19.82 2.17 -9.14
N VAL A 143 18.97 1.14 -9.13
CA VAL A 143 19.35 -0.29 -9.10
C VAL A 143 20.25 -0.66 -7.91
N SER A 144 20.24 0.14 -6.83
CA SER A 144 21.09 -0.10 -5.67
C SER A 144 20.45 -1.06 -4.66
N THR A 145 21.31 -1.72 -3.87
CA THR A 145 20.88 -2.64 -2.81
C THR A 145 21.55 -2.27 -1.48
N ALA A 146 20.76 -2.02 -0.44
CA ALA A 146 21.24 -1.80 0.93
C ALA A 146 20.65 -2.87 1.85
N MET A 147 21.50 -3.65 2.53
CA MET A 147 21.05 -4.80 3.32
C MET A 147 21.81 -4.94 4.64
N GLY A 148 21.08 -5.07 5.77
CA GLY A 148 21.68 -5.29 7.08
C GLY A 148 21.25 -4.27 8.15
N LEU A 149 22.22 -3.67 8.85
CA LEU A 149 21.98 -2.69 9.91
C LEU A 149 22.69 -1.35 9.60
N GLY A 150 21.92 -0.29 9.43
CA GLY A 150 22.48 1.06 9.21
C GLY A 150 23.29 1.17 7.91
N THR A 151 22.95 0.39 6.88
CA THR A 151 23.68 0.40 5.61
C THR A 151 23.09 1.43 4.65
N THR A 152 23.96 2.03 3.81
CA THR A 152 23.55 3.02 2.81
C THR A 152 24.19 2.72 1.45
N ALA A 153 23.37 2.54 0.42
CA ALA A 153 23.81 2.39 -0.98
C ALA A 153 23.43 3.65 -1.76
N ASN A 154 24.36 4.59 -1.94
CA ASN A 154 24.14 5.87 -2.60
C ASN A 154 24.47 5.84 -4.10
N GLY A 155 25.47 5.07 -4.50
CA GLY A 155 25.88 4.96 -5.89
C GLY A 155 24.85 4.19 -6.73
N SER A 156 24.64 4.56 -7.98
CA SER A 156 23.83 3.74 -8.89
C SER A 156 24.52 2.38 -9.10
N VAL A 157 23.72 1.31 -9.15
CA VAL A 157 24.15 -0.09 -9.26
C VAL A 157 25.07 -0.52 -8.09
N SER A 158 25.04 0.21 -6.96
CA SER A 158 25.87 -0.12 -5.81
C SER A 158 25.21 -1.11 -4.86
N VAL A 159 26.04 -1.84 -4.10
CA VAL A 159 25.59 -2.79 -3.09
C VAL A 159 26.31 -2.50 -1.77
N ALA A 160 25.54 -2.24 -0.70
CA ALA A 160 26.04 -2.09 0.66
C ALA A 160 25.42 -3.16 1.56
N MET A 161 26.25 -4.02 2.15
CA MET A 161 25.79 -5.12 3.00
C MET A 161 26.53 -5.15 4.34
N GLY A 162 25.83 -5.60 5.41
CA GLY A 162 26.44 -5.79 6.72
C GLY A 162 25.98 -4.76 7.74
N ARG A 163 26.93 -4.13 8.47
CA ARG A 163 26.63 -3.18 9.54
C ARG A 163 27.36 -1.87 9.33
N ASN A 164 26.59 -0.76 9.25
CA ASN A 164 27.12 0.60 9.10
C ASN A 164 28.05 0.75 7.88
N THR A 165 27.72 0.08 6.77
CA THR A 165 28.47 0.17 5.52
C THR A 165 27.85 1.22 4.60
N THR A 166 28.70 1.89 3.79
CA THR A 166 28.25 2.85 2.80
C THR A 166 28.94 2.61 1.46
N ALA A 167 28.14 2.33 0.42
CA ALA A 167 28.59 2.23 -0.95
C ALA A 167 28.22 3.52 -1.70
N SER A 168 29.19 4.40 -1.97
CA SER A 168 28.92 5.74 -2.50
C SER A 168 29.11 5.87 -4.00
N ASP A 169 30.00 5.09 -4.57
CA ASP A 169 30.37 5.21 -5.98
C ASP A 169 29.53 4.29 -6.88
N TYR A 170 29.48 4.62 -8.16
CA TYR A 170 28.85 3.79 -9.17
C TYR A 170 29.39 2.36 -9.16
N GLY A 171 28.52 1.36 -9.07
CA GLY A 171 28.91 -0.05 -9.09
C GLY A 171 29.72 -0.52 -7.87
N SER A 172 29.82 0.28 -6.80
CA SER A 172 30.59 -0.12 -5.62
C SER A 172 29.92 -1.25 -4.82
N LEU A 173 30.72 -2.14 -4.26
CA LEU A 173 30.32 -3.22 -3.38
C LEU A 173 31.07 -3.10 -2.05
N VAL A 174 30.33 -3.06 -0.92
CA VAL A 174 30.89 -2.96 0.43
C VAL A 174 30.23 -3.95 1.37
#